data_8b4e9b36b0f318034f038c80c450e868
#
_entry.id   8b4e9b36b0f318034f038c80c450e868
#
_cell.length_a   1.000
_cell.length_b   1.000
_cell.length_c   1.000
_cell.angle_alpha   90.00
_cell.angle_beta   90.00
_cell.angle_gamma   90.00
#
_symmetry.space_group_name_H-M   'P 1'
#
loop_
_entity.id
_entity.type
_entity.pdbx_description
1 polymer ?
#
loop_
_entity_poly.entity_id
_entity_poly.type
_entity_poly.pdbx_seq_one_letter_code
_entity_poly.pdbx_strand_id
1 'polypeptide(L)'
;MKKIFLFSALCITLVSCEKINNCVSPPLPLNGVCIDSALINDSIACYEIYAPVCGCDGITYSNDCYADRLGVISYVAGECCD
;
A
#
# COMPACT_ATOMS: atom_id res chain seq x y z
N MET A 1 -16.48 32.73 -32.74
CA MET A 1 -16.26 32.42 -32.51
C MET A 1 -16.02 31.71 -31.83
N LYS A 2 -15.94 31.58 -31.54
CA LYS A 2 -15.65 30.99 -30.99
C LYS A 2 -15.31 30.17 -30.34
N LYS A 3 -15.23 29.97 -30.19
CA LYS A 3 -14.88 29.27 -29.69
C LYS A 3 -14.43 28.48 -29.11
N ILE A 4 -14.31 28.59 -29.11
CA ILE A 4 -13.83 27.95 -28.73
C ILE A 4 -13.52 27.39 -28.01
N PHE A 5 -13.47 27.38 -27.93
CA PHE A 5 -13.00 26.99 -27.35
C PHE A 5 -12.82 26.32 -26.56
N LEU A 6 -13.15 26.50 -26.49
CA LEU A 6 -12.92 26.00 -25.93
C LEU A 6 -12.67 25.28 -25.40
N PHE A 7 -12.59 25.10 -25.53
CA PHE A 7 -12.16 24.49 -25.05
C PHE A 7 -11.76 23.87 -24.43
N SER A 8 -11.72 24.01 -24.42
CA SER A 8 -11.23 23.51 -23.95
C SER A 8 -10.95 23.11 -23.22
N ALA A 9 -10.93 23.18 -22.94
CA ALA A 9 -10.54 22.83 -22.27
C ALA A 9 -10.52 22.27 -21.68
N LEU A 10 -10.67 22.14 -21.61
CA LEU A 10 -10.59 21.67 -21.02
C LEU A 10 -10.30 20.80 -20.58
N CYS A 11 -10.32 20.49 -20.77
CA CYS A 11 -10.01 19.77 -20.38
C CYS A 11 -9.41 19.33 -19.92
N ILE A 12 -9.05 19.35 -19.70
CA ILE A 12 -8.37 19.07 -19.35
C ILE A 12 -8.10 18.57 -18.55
N THR A 13 -8.18 18.65 -18.21
CA THR A 13 -7.85 18.26 -17.50
C THR A 13 -7.82 17.42 -16.95
N LEU A 14 -8.00 17.22 -16.98
CA LEU A 14 -7.90 16.53 -16.39
C LEU A 14 -7.39 15.77 -16.02
N VAL A 15 -7.19 15.68 -16.14
CA VAL A 15 -6.70 15.05 -15.84
C VAL A 15 -6.09 14.59 -15.17
N SER A 16 -5.90 14.66 -15.02
CA SER A 16 -5.24 14.40 -14.41
C SER A 16 -5.19 13.73 -13.55
N CYS A 17 -5.58 13.75 -13.30
CA CYS A 17 -5.60 13.28 -12.38
C CYS A 17 -5.26 12.13 -12.15
N GLU A 18 -5.07 11.82 -12.59
CA GLU A 18 -4.75 10.88 -12.45
C GLU A 18 -3.89 10.40 -11.67
N LYS A 19 -3.87 10.74 -10.88
CA LYS A 19 -3.12 10.28 -10.10
C LYS A 19 -3.30 9.04 -9.86
N ILE A 20 -2.75 8.34 -10.06
CA ILE A 20 -2.83 7.05 -9.89
C ILE A 20 -2.41 6.64 -8.60
N ASN A 21 -3.24 6.07 -7.89
CA ASN A 21 -2.89 5.55 -6.65
C ASN A 21 -2.55 4.14 -6.81
N ASN A 22 -1.35 3.76 -6.48
CA ASN A 22 -0.93 2.38 -6.49
C ASN A 22 -1.13 1.73 -5.13
N CYS A 23 -1.94 2.33 -4.29
CA CYS A 23 -2.16 1.78 -2.96
C CYS A 23 -3.08 0.56 -3.02
N VAL A 24 -3.03 -0.24 -1.98
CA VAL A 24 -3.85 -1.44 -1.89
C VAL A 24 -4.63 -1.44 -0.59
N SER A 25 -5.73 -2.16 -0.57
CA SER A 25 -6.50 -2.32 0.66
C SER A 25 -5.86 -3.39 1.53
N PRO A 26 -5.87 -3.23 2.85
CA PRO A 26 -5.35 -4.26 3.72
C PRO A 26 -6.08 -5.57 3.50
N PRO A 27 -5.35 -6.71 3.50
CA PRO A 27 -6.01 -7.99 3.34
C PRO A 27 -6.73 -8.39 4.62
N LEU A 28 -7.58 -9.38 4.52
CA LEU A 28 -8.27 -9.90 5.69
C LEU A 28 -7.30 -10.71 6.54
N PRO A 29 -7.46 -10.68 7.86
CA PRO A 29 -6.65 -11.51 8.73
C PRO A 29 -6.90 -12.99 8.46
N LEU A 30 -5.88 -13.81 8.66
CA LEU A 30 -6.02 -15.26 8.53
C LEU A 30 -6.67 -15.82 9.78
N ASN A 31 -7.82 -16.44 9.61
CA ASN A 31 -8.57 -17.01 10.73
C ASN A 31 -8.82 -16.01 11.84
N GLY A 32 -9.01 -14.74 11.46
CA GLY A 32 -9.24 -13.69 12.43
C GLY A 32 -8.00 -13.19 13.16
N VAL A 33 -6.80 -13.69 12.77
CA VAL A 33 -5.56 -13.29 13.40
C VAL A 33 -4.72 -12.52 12.41
N CYS A 34 -4.32 -11.32 12.76
CA CYS A 34 -3.45 -10.51 11.92
C CYS A 34 -2.01 -10.55 12.40
N ILE A 35 -1.82 -10.43 13.71
CA ILE A 35 -0.48 -10.44 14.29
C ILE A 35 -0.38 -11.68 15.17
N ASP A 36 0.64 -12.48 14.91
CA ASP A 36 0.92 -13.63 15.76
C ASP A 36 2.14 -13.29 16.59
N SER A 37 1.94 -13.01 17.86
CA SER A 37 3.02 -12.59 18.73
C SER A 37 4.10 -13.65 18.87
N ALA A 38 3.77 -14.92 18.64
CA ALA A 38 4.76 -15.99 18.72
C ALA A 38 5.77 -15.91 17.59
N LEU A 39 5.44 -15.20 16.51
CA LEU A 39 6.32 -15.05 15.36
C LEU A 39 7.16 -13.78 15.41
N ILE A 40 6.94 -12.92 16.39
CA ILE A 40 7.74 -11.71 16.51
C ILE A 40 9.17 -12.08 16.87
N ASN A 41 10.11 -11.57 16.08
CA ASN A 41 11.50 -11.90 16.29
C ASN A 41 12.40 -10.72 15.96
N ASP A 42 12.80 -10.00 16.99
CA ASP A 42 13.64 -8.80 16.83
C ASP A 42 15.05 -9.13 16.38
N SER A 43 15.42 -10.41 16.41
CA SER A 43 16.78 -10.82 16.03
C SER A 43 16.93 -10.96 14.51
N ILE A 44 15.86 -10.94 13.77
CA ILE A 44 15.95 -11.07 12.32
C ILE A 44 16.50 -9.79 11.73
N ALA A 45 17.56 -9.90 10.96
CA ALA A 45 18.11 -8.77 10.23
C ALA A 45 17.43 -8.72 8.87
N CYS A 46 16.77 -7.62 8.58
CA CYS A 46 16.06 -7.48 7.33
C CYS A 46 16.88 -6.70 6.32
N TYR A 47 16.70 -7.09 5.05
CA TYR A 47 17.31 -6.30 3.97
C TYR A 47 16.61 -4.96 3.89
N GLU A 48 17.31 -3.99 3.27
CA GLU A 48 16.85 -2.60 3.26
C GLU A 48 16.22 -2.19 1.93
N ILE A 49 15.71 -3.14 1.19
CA ILE A 49 15.05 -2.84 -0.07
C ILE A 49 13.65 -2.36 0.22
N TYR A 50 13.26 -1.25 -0.40
CA TYR A 50 11.90 -0.76 -0.24
C TYR A 50 11.01 -1.45 -1.28
N ALA A 51 10.29 -2.45 -0.85
CA ALA A 51 9.30 -3.14 -1.64
C ALA A 51 8.08 -3.31 -0.74
N PRO A 52 7.28 -2.24 -0.58
CA PRO A 52 6.31 -2.18 0.50
C PRO A 52 5.23 -3.23 0.41
N VAL A 53 4.76 -3.62 1.59
CA VAL A 53 3.62 -4.50 1.72
C VAL A 53 2.63 -3.84 2.68
N CYS A 54 1.35 -4.10 2.44
CA CYS A 54 0.29 -3.60 3.30
C CYS A 54 -0.18 -4.73 4.19
N GLY A 55 0.00 -4.59 5.48
CA GLY A 55 -0.40 -5.61 6.43
C GLY A 55 -1.90 -5.59 6.70
N CYS A 56 -2.39 -6.70 7.21
CA CYS A 56 -3.80 -6.80 7.60
C CYS A 56 -4.16 -5.84 8.74
N ASP A 57 -3.14 -5.30 9.40
CA ASP A 57 -3.33 -4.28 10.44
C ASP A 57 -3.43 -2.87 9.86
N GLY A 58 -3.38 -2.73 8.53
CA GLY A 58 -3.47 -1.42 7.89
C GLY A 58 -2.18 -0.64 7.90
N ILE A 59 -1.07 -1.27 8.24
CA ILE A 59 0.22 -0.61 8.30
C ILE A 59 1.06 -1.01 7.10
N THR A 60 1.70 -0.01 6.49
CA THR A 60 2.64 -0.25 5.39
C THR A 60 4.01 -0.56 5.97
N TYR A 61 4.56 -1.71 5.60
CA TYR A 61 5.90 -2.12 6.01
C TYR A 61 6.84 -1.94 4.81
N SER A 62 8.10 -1.66 5.09
CA SER A 62 9.09 -1.39 4.04
C SER A 62 9.28 -2.56 3.09
N ASN A 63 9.11 -3.78 3.59
CA ASN A 63 9.15 -4.99 2.79
C ASN A 63 8.60 -6.14 3.63
N ASP A 64 8.52 -7.30 3.02
CA ASP A 64 7.94 -8.47 3.67
C ASP A 64 8.74 -8.92 4.90
N CYS A 65 10.05 -8.74 4.87
CA CYS A 65 10.88 -9.12 6.00
C CYS A 65 10.48 -8.35 7.26
N TYR A 66 10.25 -7.04 7.12
CA TYR A 66 9.84 -6.24 8.27
C TYR A 66 8.44 -6.63 8.76
N ALA A 67 7.54 -7.00 7.87
CA ALA A 67 6.22 -7.47 8.27
C ALA A 67 6.35 -8.80 9.03
N ASP A 68 7.12 -9.74 8.49
CA ASP A 68 7.32 -11.03 9.12
C ASP A 68 7.95 -10.89 10.50
N ARG A 69 8.93 -9.99 10.61
CA ARG A 69 9.66 -9.78 11.86
C ARG A 69 8.73 -9.32 12.98
N LEU A 70 7.66 -8.61 12.61
CA LEU A 70 6.70 -8.12 13.58
C LEU A 70 5.48 -9.03 13.73
N GLY A 71 5.52 -10.22 13.14
CA GLY A 71 4.48 -11.21 13.33
C GLY A 71 3.25 -11.01 12.46
N VAL A 72 3.31 -10.14 11.44
CA VAL A 72 2.18 -9.92 10.55
C VAL A 72 2.04 -11.12 9.63
N ILE A 73 0.93 -11.82 9.73
CA ILE A 73 0.77 -13.07 9.00
C ILE A 73 -0.06 -12.96 7.74
N SER A 74 -0.59 -11.78 7.46
CA SER A 74 -1.35 -11.56 6.23
C SER A 74 -1.00 -10.18 5.70
N TYR A 75 -0.47 -10.12 4.49
CA TYR A 75 -0.12 -8.85 3.85
C TYR A 75 -0.12 -9.02 2.34
N VAL A 76 -0.22 -7.93 1.63
CA VAL A 76 -0.20 -7.92 0.16
C VAL A 76 0.81 -6.89 -0.31
N ALA A 77 1.32 -7.07 -1.50
CA ALA A 77 2.29 -6.14 -2.07
C ALA A 77 1.64 -4.78 -2.31
N GLY A 78 2.36 -3.74 -1.96
CA GLY A 78 1.92 -2.36 -2.18
C GLY A 78 1.75 -1.61 -0.88
N GLU A 79 1.64 -0.29 -0.98
CA GLU A 79 1.39 0.54 0.18
C GLU A 79 -0.10 0.53 0.49
N CYS A 80 -0.43 0.58 1.77
CA CYS A 80 -1.83 0.64 2.18
C CYS A 80 -2.46 1.95 1.73
N CYS A 81 -3.71 1.89 1.30
CA CYS A 81 -4.51 3.10 1.12
C CYS A 81 -4.97 3.60 2.48
N ASP A 82 -5.14 4.88 2.57
CA ASP A 82 -5.62 5.44 3.83
C ASP A 82 -7.12 5.46 3.90
#